data_b9d69f09efcc0ec3992759c26346cbb5
#
_entry.id   b9d69f09efcc0ec3992759c26346cbb5
#
_cell.length_a   1.000
_cell.length_b   1.000
_cell.length_c   1.000
_cell.angle_alpha   90.00
_cell.angle_beta   90.00
_cell.angle_gamma   90.00
#
_symmetry.space_group_name_H-M   'P 1'
#
loop_
_entity.id
_entity.type
_entity.pdbx_description
1 polymer ?
#
loop_
_entity_poly.entity_id
_entity_poly.type
_entity_poly.pdbx_seq_one_letter_code
_entity_poly.pdbx_strand_id
1 'polypeptide(L)'
;MNLTFDPYDLNEMRAYFRTWYEETGREDFRFMATAGKEGTPPAQRNYKYIPAGIYVMRTGWGPEDSYFHVHGIQLERGEVSSHSHNDTGHVEIHAKGEDILTDSGRYIYNSSCWKDWRHYFLSAKAHNTLYVDDHEMGTVPGVTRTRGVRTYLHAFEENEQYQLIDISHNGYDFMDDPMFHRRRVVRLPDDVYVIEDRVTGICREEHDIRLYYNFAFGHLDGENGKFDYTSQKGRRYTMTVQADKKLDFEILEGSEDPIGGWISYGYAWRKPIPQLIAKHSGKAPIHFITVLAPAGTRAEAAINGDAATVTLAGGKVLTLTENAVELR
;
A
#
# COMPACT_ATOMS: atom_id res chain seq x y z
N MET A 1 -2.06 31.42 14.86
CA MET A 1 -1.13 31.05 13.78
C MET A 1 -1.55 29.68 13.26
N ASN A 2 -2.37 29.66 12.20
CA ASN A 2 -2.86 28.41 11.62
C ASN A 2 -1.73 27.77 10.80
N LEU A 3 -1.02 26.84 11.39
CA LEU A 3 -0.13 25.93 10.66
C LEU A 3 -0.98 24.78 10.06
N THR A 4 -1.90 25.10 9.19
CA THR A 4 -2.49 24.13 8.30
C THR A 4 -1.50 23.93 7.14
N PHE A 5 -0.50 23.09 7.36
CA PHE A 5 0.25 22.52 6.27
C PHE A 5 -0.74 21.63 5.52
N ASP A 6 -1.18 22.07 4.36
CA ASP A 6 -1.89 21.24 3.41
C ASP A 6 -0.83 20.58 2.50
N PRO A 7 -0.44 19.31 2.74
CA PRO A 7 0.55 18.62 1.93
C PRO A 7 0.09 18.41 0.49
N TYR A 8 -1.18 18.71 0.20
CA TYR A 8 -1.78 18.62 -1.13
C TYR A 8 -1.92 19.96 -1.83
N ASP A 9 -1.44 21.07 -1.24
CA ASP A 9 -1.26 22.28 -2.01
C ASP A 9 -0.05 22.11 -2.96
N LEU A 10 -0.36 21.63 -4.16
CA LEU A 10 0.63 21.48 -5.23
C LEU A 10 1.35 22.79 -5.56
N ASN A 11 0.75 23.95 -5.26
CA ASN A 11 1.37 25.25 -5.48
C ASN A 11 2.43 25.51 -4.41
N GLU A 12 2.19 25.11 -3.17
CA GLU A 12 3.18 25.18 -2.10
C GLU A 12 4.38 24.28 -2.38
N MET A 13 4.13 23.01 -2.76
CA MET A 13 5.21 22.08 -3.15
C MET A 13 6.01 22.59 -4.35
N ARG A 14 5.35 23.17 -5.36
CA ARG A 14 6.03 23.77 -6.51
C ARG A 14 6.87 25.00 -6.12
N ALA A 15 6.44 25.77 -5.12
CA ALA A 15 7.23 26.87 -4.59
C ALA A 15 8.55 26.40 -3.97
N TYR A 16 8.55 25.30 -3.20
CA TYR A 16 9.79 24.70 -2.69
C TYR A 16 10.72 24.27 -3.82
N PHE A 17 10.22 23.56 -4.83
CA PHE A 17 11.03 23.18 -5.98
C PHE A 17 11.58 24.38 -6.75
N ARG A 18 10.83 25.49 -6.85
CA ARG A 18 11.31 26.73 -7.46
C ARG A 18 12.47 27.33 -6.67
N THR A 19 12.35 27.44 -5.34
CA THR A 19 13.44 27.90 -4.47
C THR A 19 14.67 27.04 -4.63
N TRP A 20 14.52 25.72 -4.61
CA TRP A 20 15.65 24.81 -4.80
C TRP A 20 16.30 24.92 -6.17
N TYR A 21 15.52 25.19 -7.22
CA TYR A 21 16.06 25.50 -8.54
C TYR A 21 16.87 26.80 -8.52
N GLU A 22 16.33 27.87 -7.94
CA GLU A 22 17.00 29.16 -7.82
C GLU A 22 18.35 29.06 -7.07
N GLU A 23 18.40 28.22 -6.04
CA GLU A 23 19.61 28.00 -5.24
C GLU A 23 20.66 27.09 -5.91
N THR A 24 20.21 26.09 -6.67
CA THR A 24 21.10 25.00 -7.13
C THR A 24 21.30 24.95 -8.65
N GLY A 25 20.42 25.58 -9.43
CA GLY A 25 20.41 25.50 -10.89
C GLY A 25 20.05 24.11 -11.44
N ARG A 26 19.52 23.21 -10.62
CA ARG A 26 19.19 21.85 -11.04
C ARG A 26 17.92 21.82 -11.86
N GLU A 27 18.02 21.32 -13.09
CA GLU A 27 16.93 21.28 -14.06
C GLU A 27 15.79 20.32 -13.67
N ASP A 28 16.06 19.31 -12.85
CA ASP A 28 15.02 18.44 -12.30
C ASP A 28 14.11 19.17 -11.28
N PHE A 29 14.65 20.10 -10.49
CA PHE A 29 13.84 20.97 -9.66
C PHE A 29 13.00 21.93 -10.48
N ARG A 30 13.53 22.47 -11.59
CA ARG A 30 12.77 23.29 -12.54
C ARG A 30 11.61 22.50 -13.17
N PHE A 31 11.88 21.25 -13.54
CA PHE A 31 10.86 20.33 -14.05
C PHE A 31 9.71 20.15 -13.05
N MET A 32 10.03 19.87 -11.79
CA MET A 32 9.03 19.70 -10.73
C MET A 32 8.27 21.00 -10.43
N ALA A 33 8.96 22.14 -10.39
CA ALA A 33 8.36 23.46 -10.13
C ALA A 33 7.35 23.86 -11.22
N THR A 34 7.59 23.46 -12.47
CA THR A 34 6.76 23.84 -13.63
C THR A 34 5.78 22.75 -14.04
N ALA A 35 5.66 21.67 -13.28
CA ALA A 35 4.86 20.50 -13.64
C ALA A 35 5.23 19.91 -15.01
N GLY A 36 6.51 19.79 -15.28
CA GLY A 36 7.06 19.20 -16.49
C GLY A 36 7.08 20.10 -17.72
N LYS A 37 6.71 21.39 -17.59
CA LYS A 37 6.71 22.32 -18.73
C LYS A 37 8.10 22.82 -19.11
N GLU A 38 9.01 22.90 -18.15
CA GLU A 38 10.37 23.37 -18.31
C GLU A 38 11.32 22.50 -17.50
N GLY A 39 12.59 22.46 -17.89
CA GLY A 39 13.61 21.64 -17.24
C GLY A 39 13.66 20.21 -17.79
N THR A 40 14.36 19.35 -17.08
CA THR A 40 14.48 17.91 -17.40
C THR A 40 13.97 17.07 -16.24
N PRO A 41 13.26 15.96 -16.49
CA PRO A 41 12.81 15.10 -15.40
C PRO A 41 14.01 14.52 -14.62
N PRO A 42 13.82 14.12 -13.35
CA PRO A 42 14.86 13.41 -12.61
C PRO A 42 15.36 12.20 -13.40
N ALA A 43 16.68 12.06 -13.50
CA ALA A 43 17.30 10.99 -14.29
C ALA A 43 16.96 9.59 -13.77
N GLN A 44 16.88 9.46 -12.46
CA GLN A 44 16.46 8.22 -11.82
C GLN A 44 14.95 8.22 -11.63
N ARG A 45 14.31 7.16 -12.12
CA ARG A 45 12.86 6.97 -12.06
C ARG A 45 12.42 6.17 -10.85
N ASN A 46 13.16 5.11 -10.53
CA ASN A 46 12.86 4.19 -9.44
C ASN A 46 13.79 4.42 -8.26
N TYR A 47 13.25 4.42 -7.05
CA TYR A 47 14.01 4.70 -5.83
C TYR A 47 13.78 3.65 -4.76
N LYS A 48 14.87 3.25 -4.09
CA LYS A 48 14.87 2.42 -2.89
C LYS A 48 15.70 3.08 -1.80
N TYR A 49 15.03 3.47 -0.73
CA TYR A 49 15.66 4.03 0.46
C TYR A 49 15.53 3.01 1.60
N ILE A 50 16.45 2.05 1.64
CA ILE A 50 16.40 0.92 2.58
C ILE A 50 16.30 1.38 4.04
N PRO A 51 17.09 2.37 4.54
CA PRO A 51 17.00 2.81 5.93
C PRO A 51 15.66 3.45 6.29
N ALA A 52 14.98 4.07 5.32
CA ALA A 52 13.67 4.67 5.52
C ALA A 52 12.52 3.72 5.16
N GLY A 53 12.81 2.56 4.57
CA GLY A 53 11.80 1.61 4.12
C GLY A 53 10.92 2.12 2.97
N ILE A 54 11.45 2.99 2.12
CA ILE A 54 10.68 3.60 1.03
C ILE A 54 11.12 3.00 -0.30
N TYR A 55 10.20 2.35 -1.01
CA TYR A 55 10.43 1.71 -2.30
C TYR A 55 9.42 2.22 -3.32
N VAL A 56 9.88 2.92 -4.37
CA VAL A 56 9.02 3.54 -5.38
C VAL A 56 9.45 3.13 -6.77
N MET A 57 8.51 2.69 -7.58
CA MET A 57 8.69 2.43 -9.01
C MET A 57 7.70 3.22 -9.85
N ARG A 58 8.18 3.73 -11.00
CA ARG A 58 7.41 4.61 -11.90
C ARG A 58 7.54 4.17 -13.35
N THR A 59 6.56 4.53 -14.17
CA THR A 59 6.67 4.43 -15.63
C THR A 59 7.33 5.65 -16.25
N GLY A 60 7.18 6.80 -15.62
CA GLY A 60 7.73 8.06 -16.06
C GLY A 60 7.40 9.21 -15.11
N TRP A 61 7.43 10.43 -15.63
CA TRP A 61 7.22 11.68 -14.90
C TRP A 61 6.10 12.53 -15.50
N GLY A 62 5.36 12.00 -16.46
CA GLY A 62 4.22 12.69 -17.09
C GLY A 62 2.93 12.56 -16.28
N PRO A 63 1.91 13.34 -16.62
CA PRO A 63 0.64 13.38 -15.90
C PRO A 63 -0.18 12.08 -16.02
N GLU A 64 0.09 11.26 -17.04
CA GLU A 64 -0.56 9.97 -17.26
C GLU A 64 0.35 8.79 -16.88
N ASP A 65 1.53 9.06 -16.32
CA ASP A 65 2.42 8.01 -15.86
C ASP A 65 1.92 7.43 -14.56
N SER A 66 2.29 6.16 -14.36
CA SER A 66 1.88 5.40 -13.19
C SER A 66 3.04 5.21 -12.24
N TYR A 67 2.75 5.12 -10.94
CA TYR A 67 3.72 4.66 -9.95
C TYR A 67 3.06 3.77 -8.90
N PHE A 68 3.88 2.99 -8.24
CA PHE A 68 3.48 2.34 -7.01
C PHE A 68 4.59 2.51 -5.96
N HIS A 69 4.16 2.58 -4.73
CA HIS A 69 5.00 2.73 -3.56
C HIS A 69 4.75 1.55 -2.61
N VAL A 70 5.81 0.98 -2.07
CA VAL A 70 5.71 0.01 -0.97
C VAL A 70 6.49 0.56 0.21
N HIS A 71 5.86 0.57 1.39
CA HIS A 71 6.47 1.02 2.62
C HIS A 71 6.94 -0.18 3.45
N GLY A 72 8.18 -0.14 3.89
CA GLY A 72 8.79 -1.18 4.70
C GLY A 72 9.55 -0.56 5.86
N ILE A 73 8.85 -0.23 6.94
CA ILE A 73 9.42 0.48 8.09
C ILE A 73 10.59 -0.28 8.74
N GLN A 74 11.58 0.48 9.21
CA GLN A 74 12.67 0.01 10.05
C GLN A 74 12.54 0.70 11.42
N LEU A 75 12.12 -0.04 12.43
CA LEU A 75 11.98 0.46 13.80
C LEU A 75 12.88 -0.33 14.74
N GLU A 76 13.79 0.32 15.41
CA GLU A 76 14.59 -0.31 16.46
C GLU A 76 13.72 -0.51 17.72
N ARG A 77 13.94 -1.66 18.39
CA ARG A 77 13.23 -1.98 19.62
C ARG A 77 13.52 -0.96 20.73
N GLY A 78 12.47 -0.37 21.26
CA GLY A 78 12.56 0.61 22.34
C GLY A 78 12.81 2.04 21.88
N GLU A 79 12.91 2.30 20.56
CA GLU A 79 12.90 3.66 20.04
C GLU A 79 11.61 4.40 20.38
N VAL A 80 11.73 5.72 20.52
CA VAL A 80 10.57 6.60 20.62
C VAL A 80 10.15 6.99 19.23
N SER A 81 9.01 6.50 18.77
CA SER A 81 8.45 6.86 17.49
C SER A 81 7.08 7.50 17.68
N SER A 82 7.03 8.84 17.61
CA SER A 82 5.79 9.59 17.71
C SER A 82 5.11 9.82 16.36
N HIS A 83 5.79 9.53 15.25
CA HIS A 83 5.35 9.81 13.89
C HIS A 83 5.12 8.56 13.04
N SER A 84 5.59 7.38 13.47
CA SER A 84 5.41 6.14 12.72
C SER A 84 3.99 5.59 12.87
N HIS A 85 3.48 5.06 11.77
CA HIS A 85 2.25 4.29 11.72
C HIS A 85 2.55 2.78 11.68
N ASN A 86 1.54 1.94 11.77
CA ASN A 86 1.66 0.50 11.61
C ASN A 86 1.41 0.11 10.16
N ASP A 87 2.22 0.64 9.27
CA ASP A 87 2.04 0.64 7.81
C ASP A 87 3.11 -0.17 7.06
N THR A 88 3.82 -1.05 7.77
CA THR A 88 4.78 -1.95 7.10
C THR A 88 4.06 -2.88 6.12
N GLY A 89 4.59 -2.95 4.90
CA GLY A 89 3.94 -3.65 3.81
C GLY A 89 2.85 -2.85 3.10
N HIS A 90 2.56 -1.61 3.54
CA HIS A 90 1.60 -0.74 2.86
C HIS A 90 1.97 -0.53 1.39
N VAL A 91 0.96 -0.52 0.53
CA VAL A 91 1.10 -0.25 -0.91
C VAL A 91 0.20 0.90 -1.34
N GLU A 92 0.76 1.86 -2.05
CA GLU A 92 0.01 2.87 -2.79
C GLU A 92 0.14 2.61 -4.29
N ILE A 93 -0.94 2.83 -5.03
CA ILE A 93 -0.99 2.70 -6.49
C ILE A 93 -1.62 3.94 -7.09
N HIS A 94 -0.82 4.63 -7.91
CA HIS A 94 -1.25 5.70 -8.76
C HIS A 94 -1.16 5.24 -10.21
N ALA A 95 -2.24 5.30 -10.95
CA ALA A 95 -2.28 4.83 -12.32
C ALA A 95 -3.03 5.81 -13.22
N LYS A 96 -2.41 6.14 -14.36
CA LYS A 96 -3.02 7.04 -15.37
C LYS A 96 -3.48 8.38 -14.80
N GLY A 97 -2.68 8.98 -13.92
CA GLY A 97 -2.97 10.30 -13.36
C GLY A 97 -4.05 10.32 -12.27
N GLU A 98 -4.31 9.18 -11.61
CA GLU A 98 -5.26 9.05 -10.50
C GLU A 98 -4.74 8.11 -9.41
N ASP A 99 -5.00 8.44 -8.15
CA ASP A 99 -4.80 7.52 -7.04
C ASP A 99 -5.88 6.43 -7.08
N ILE A 100 -5.46 5.19 -6.96
CA ILE A 100 -6.35 4.01 -6.93
C ILE A 100 -6.34 3.40 -5.53
N LEU A 101 -5.17 2.99 -5.04
CA LEU A 101 -4.95 2.65 -3.64
C LEU A 101 -4.16 3.75 -2.98
N THR A 102 -4.65 4.25 -1.86
CA THR A 102 -4.12 5.45 -1.20
C THR A 102 -3.80 5.21 0.26
N ASP A 103 -2.95 6.06 0.84
CA ASP A 103 -2.77 6.14 2.28
C ASP A 103 -3.90 6.94 2.93
N SER A 104 -4.34 6.52 4.10
CA SER A 104 -5.40 7.20 4.84
C SER A 104 -4.95 8.49 5.55
N GLY A 105 -3.65 8.75 5.63
CA GLY A 105 -3.11 9.91 6.32
C GLY A 105 -3.10 9.77 7.84
N ARG A 106 -3.02 10.88 8.57
CA ARG A 106 -2.78 10.87 10.04
C ARG A 106 -3.88 11.48 10.89
N TYR A 107 -4.75 12.31 10.32
CA TYR A 107 -5.85 13.07 10.91
C TYR A 107 -5.43 14.08 11.98
N ILE A 108 -4.95 13.64 13.16
CA ILE A 108 -4.55 14.49 14.29
C ILE A 108 -3.30 13.94 14.99
N TYR A 109 -2.58 14.80 15.71
CA TYR A 109 -1.44 14.38 16.51
C TYR A 109 -1.79 14.06 17.95
N ASN A 110 -2.55 14.95 18.61
CA ASN A 110 -2.83 14.83 20.03
C ASN A 110 -4.19 15.46 20.37
N SER A 111 -5.11 14.64 20.86
CA SER A 111 -6.34 15.11 21.46
C SER A 111 -6.94 13.99 22.30
N SER A 112 -7.17 14.26 23.58
CA SER A 112 -7.83 13.30 24.48
C SER A 112 -9.27 12.97 24.07
N CYS A 113 -9.95 13.90 23.39
CA CYS A 113 -11.33 13.71 22.92
C CYS A 113 -11.43 12.96 21.57
N TRP A 114 -10.33 12.77 20.86
CA TRP A 114 -10.29 12.09 19.56
C TRP A 114 -9.37 10.86 19.55
N LYS A 115 -9.18 10.26 20.72
CA LYS A 115 -8.21 9.18 20.91
C LYS A 115 -8.44 8.00 19.96
N ASP A 116 -9.68 7.57 19.77
CA ASP A 116 -10.01 6.42 18.91
C ASP A 116 -9.73 6.73 17.44
N TRP A 117 -10.01 7.95 16.98
CA TRP A 117 -9.66 8.39 15.63
C TRP A 117 -8.17 8.45 15.40
N ARG A 118 -7.40 8.96 16.37
CA ARG A 118 -5.93 8.94 16.27
C ARG A 118 -5.41 7.53 16.23
N HIS A 119 -5.97 6.60 17.01
CA HIS A 119 -5.60 5.20 17.00
C HIS A 119 -5.90 4.55 15.66
N TYR A 120 -7.08 4.80 15.07
CA TYR A 120 -7.42 4.27 13.75
C TYR A 120 -6.40 4.68 12.70
N PHE A 121 -6.10 5.98 12.55
CA PHE A 121 -5.15 6.45 11.54
C PHE A 121 -3.69 6.03 11.78
N LEU A 122 -3.34 5.59 12.98
CA LEU A 122 -2.04 4.96 13.28
C LEU A 122 -2.03 3.44 13.06
N SER A 123 -3.20 2.82 13.06
CA SER A 123 -3.39 1.38 13.00
C SER A 123 -3.14 0.83 11.60
N ALA A 124 -2.68 -0.41 11.51
CA ALA A 124 -2.62 -1.14 10.25
C ALA A 124 -3.97 -1.20 9.51
N LYS A 125 -5.10 -1.06 10.24
CA LYS A 125 -6.46 -1.00 9.67
C LYS A 125 -6.68 0.20 8.73
N ALA A 126 -5.91 1.27 8.88
CA ALA A 126 -5.99 2.47 8.04
C ALA A 126 -5.03 2.42 6.84
N HIS A 127 -4.28 1.33 6.68
CA HIS A 127 -3.25 1.19 5.66
C HIS A 127 -3.50 -0.05 4.78
N ASN A 128 -2.92 -0.06 3.58
CA ASN A 128 -3.07 -1.18 2.62
C ASN A 128 -2.10 -2.30 2.97
N THR A 129 -2.29 -2.96 4.11
CA THR A 129 -1.38 -3.97 4.65
C THR A 129 -2.11 -5.07 5.42
N LEU A 130 -1.34 -5.98 5.97
CA LEU A 130 -1.79 -7.09 6.81
C LEU A 130 -2.08 -6.63 8.24
N TYR A 131 -3.13 -7.16 8.84
CA TYR A 131 -3.47 -7.01 10.25
C TYR A 131 -3.89 -8.34 10.86
N VAL A 132 -3.40 -8.66 12.05
CA VAL A 132 -3.59 -9.97 12.68
C VAL A 132 -4.06 -9.81 14.12
N ASP A 133 -5.16 -10.49 14.49
CA ASP A 133 -5.68 -10.66 15.86
C ASP A 133 -5.84 -9.34 16.65
N ASP A 134 -6.17 -8.26 15.96
CA ASP A 134 -6.25 -6.93 16.56
C ASP A 134 -4.93 -6.44 17.21
N HIS A 135 -3.79 -6.97 16.74
CA HIS A 135 -2.46 -6.57 17.17
C HIS A 135 -1.75 -5.64 16.19
N GLU A 136 -1.20 -4.55 16.72
CA GLU A 136 -0.36 -3.64 15.94
C GLU A 136 1.08 -4.16 15.84
N MET A 137 1.69 -3.98 14.67
CA MET A 137 3.04 -4.49 14.37
C MET A 137 4.14 -3.82 15.21
N GLY A 138 4.25 -2.51 15.15
CA GLY A 138 5.38 -1.75 15.68
C GLY A 138 5.04 -0.83 16.83
N THR A 139 4.12 0.10 16.61
CA THR A 139 3.69 1.08 17.61
C THR A 139 2.38 0.66 18.24
N VAL A 140 2.33 0.68 19.57
CA VAL A 140 1.11 0.38 20.31
C VAL A 140 0.51 1.70 20.78
N PRO A 141 -0.80 1.95 20.55
CA PRO A 141 -1.46 3.15 21.02
C PRO A 141 -1.24 3.39 22.53
N GLY A 142 -0.79 4.60 22.88
CA GLY A 142 -0.47 4.95 24.27
C GLY A 142 0.89 4.47 24.79
N VAL A 143 1.66 3.73 23.98
CA VAL A 143 3.04 3.34 24.30
C VAL A 143 3.99 4.12 23.38
N THR A 144 4.92 4.84 23.98
CA THR A 144 5.88 5.67 23.26
C THR A 144 7.06 4.87 22.66
N ARG A 145 7.21 3.59 23.05
CA ARG A 145 8.33 2.75 22.62
C ARG A 145 7.86 1.67 21.65
N THR A 146 8.61 1.49 20.58
CA THR A 146 8.33 0.49 19.54
C THR A 146 8.73 -0.92 19.98
N ARG A 147 8.04 -1.92 19.43
CA ARG A 147 8.44 -3.33 19.59
C ARG A 147 9.68 -3.69 18.78
N GLY A 148 9.98 -2.89 17.75
CA GLY A 148 10.95 -3.19 16.73
C GLY A 148 10.31 -3.93 15.56
N VAL A 149 10.43 -3.38 14.36
CA VAL A 149 10.00 -4.01 13.11
C VAL A 149 11.14 -3.90 12.12
N ARG A 150 11.50 -5.02 11.51
CA ARG A 150 12.50 -5.06 10.46
C ARG A 150 11.88 -5.52 9.16
N THR A 151 12.14 -4.77 8.12
CA THR A 151 11.80 -5.12 6.75
C THR A 151 13.03 -5.57 6.00
N TYR A 152 12.91 -6.64 5.25
CA TYR A 152 13.94 -7.20 4.38
C TYR A 152 13.50 -7.01 2.94
N LEU A 153 14.33 -6.33 2.15
CA LEU A 153 14.14 -6.18 0.70
C LEU A 153 14.78 -7.40 0.01
N HIS A 154 13.96 -8.22 -0.65
CA HIS A 154 14.41 -9.39 -1.40
C HIS A 154 14.68 -9.07 -2.86
N ALA A 155 13.79 -8.28 -3.49
CA ALA A 155 13.96 -7.83 -4.88
C ALA A 155 13.44 -6.40 -5.08
N PHE A 156 14.12 -5.68 -5.95
CA PHE A 156 13.72 -4.38 -6.48
C PHE A 156 14.17 -4.37 -7.95
N GLU A 157 13.30 -4.81 -8.84
CA GLU A 157 13.65 -5.17 -10.20
C GLU A 157 12.73 -4.50 -11.22
N GLU A 158 13.32 -4.08 -12.31
CA GLU A 158 12.60 -3.62 -13.50
C GLU A 158 13.21 -4.25 -14.74
N ASN A 159 12.37 -4.77 -15.61
CA ASN A 159 12.72 -5.23 -16.92
C ASN A 159 11.62 -4.84 -17.94
N GLU A 160 11.73 -5.30 -19.19
CA GLU A 160 10.74 -4.99 -20.23
C GLU A 160 9.36 -5.60 -19.97
N GLN A 161 9.25 -6.58 -19.08
CA GLN A 161 8.03 -7.33 -18.82
C GLN A 161 7.31 -6.91 -17.55
N TYR A 162 8.04 -6.50 -16.51
CA TYR A 162 7.45 -6.11 -15.23
C TYR A 162 8.36 -5.22 -14.39
N GLN A 163 7.76 -4.59 -13.39
CA GLN A 163 8.42 -3.99 -12.24
C GLN A 163 8.04 -4.79 -10.98
N LEU A 164 8.99 -5.07 -10.10
CA LEU A 164 8.81 -5.88 -8.89
C LEU A 164 9.43 -5.21 -7.65
N ILE A 165 8.64 -5.15 -6.59
CA ILE A 165 9.13 -4.92 -5.23
C ILE A 165 8.74 -6.13 -4.39
N ASP A 166 9.72 -6.76 -3.75
CA ASP A 166 9.56 -7.94 -2.89
C ASP A 166 10.16 -7.66 -1.52
N ILE A 167 9.33 -7.64 -0.50
CA ILE A 167 9.72 -7.40 0.89
C ILE A 167 9.15 -8.46 1.82
N SER A 168 9.79 -8.66 2.97
CA SER A 168 9.19 -9.33 4.11
C SER A 168 9.45 -8.56 5.39
N HIS A 169 8.64 -8.81 6.41
CA HIS A 169 8.82 -8.21 7.73
C HIS A 169 8.43 -9.16 8.87
N ASN A 170 8.94 -8.84 10.05
CA ASN A 170 8.73 -9.60 11.28
C ASN A 170 7.75 -8.92 12.26
N GLY A 171 6.86 -8.08 11.77
CA GLY A 171 5.99 -7.25 12.61
C GLY A 171 5.09 -8.01 13.59
N TYR A 172 4.93 -9.32 13.42
CA TYR A 172 4.13 -10.20 14.27
C TYR A 172 4.96 -11.31 14.96
N ASP A 173 6.28 -11.18 15.04
CA ASP A 173 7.17 -12.16 15.67
C ASP A 173 7.07 -12.20 17.21
N PHE A 174 6.44 -11.19 17.80
CA PHE A 174 6.22 -11.07 19.24
C PHE A 174 5.03 -11.89 19.76
N MET A 175 4.20 -12.44 18.88
CA MET A 175 3.03 -13.25 19.27
C MET A 175 3.47 -14.62 19.80
N ASP A 176 2.66 -15.26 20.64
CA ASP A 176 2.93 -16.61 21.16
C ASP A 176 2.97 -17.65 20.03
N ASP A 177 2.20 -17.44 18.97
CA ASP A 177 2.32 -18.12 17.68
C ASP A 177 2.86 -17.12 16.63
N PRO A 178 4.19 -16.92 16.53
CA PRO A 178 4.78 -15.86 15.75
C PRO A 178 4.53 -16.03 14.25
N MET A 179 4.24 -14.93 13.58
CA MET A 179 3.99 -14.89 12.15
C MET A 179 4.92 -13.90 11.43
N PHE A 180 5.19 -14.22 10.18
CA PHE A 180 6.00 -13.45 9.25
C PHE A 180 5.18 -13.17 8.00
N HIS A 181 5.29 -11.96 7.49
CA HIS A 181 4.60 -11.55 6.28
C HIS A 181 5.62 -11.24 5.17
N ARG A 182 5.40 -11.82 3.99
CA ARG A 182 6.10 -11.45 2.75
C ARG A 182 5.09 -10.91 1.76
N ARG A 183 5.40 -9.77 1.17
CA ARG A 183 4.60 -9.13 0.13
C ARG A 183 5.44 -8.91 -1.12
N ARG A 184 4.92 -9.36 -2.26
CA ARG A 184 5.44 -9.02 -3.58
C ARG A 184 4.42 -8.17 -4.32
N VAL A 185 4.88 -7.03 -4.84
CA VAL A 185 4.06 -6.17 -5.70
C VAL A 185 4.68 -6.16 -7.08
N VAL A 186 3.94 -6.66 -8.05
CA VAL A 186 4.34 -6.72 -9.45
C VAL A 186 3.45 -5.80 -10.26
N ARG A 187 4.03 -4.83 -10.96
CA ARG A 187 3.33 -4.08 -12.00
C ARG A 187 3.67 -4.67 -13.36
N LEU A 188 2.65 -5.05 -14.09
CA LEU A 188 2.71 -5.53 -15.47
C LEU A 188 2.39 -4.39 -16.44
N PRO A 189 2.62 -4.55 -17.74
CA PRO A 189 2.09 -3.63 -18.74
C PRO A 189 0.58 -3.37 -18.59
N ASP A 190 0.11 -2.27 -19.16
CA ASP A 190 -1.30 -1.86 -19.12
C ASP A 190 -1.86 -1.61 -17.70
N ASP A 191 -0.97 -1.30 -16.74
CA ASP A 191 -1.32 -1.03 -15.33
C ASP A 191 -2.11 -2.14 -14.66
N VAL A 192 -1.71 -3.38 -14.91
CA VAL A 192 -2.13 -4.53 -14.13
C VAL A 192 -1.17 -4.69 -12.95
N TYR A 193 -1.71 -4.67 -11.74
CA TYR A 193 -0.95 -4.85 -10.51
C TYR A 193 -1.31 -6.18 -9.88
N VAL A 194 -0.30 -6.91 -9.49
CA VAL A 194 -0.42 -8.19 -8.77
C VAL A 194 0.24 -8.02 -7.41
N ILE A 195 -0.52 -8.23 -6.35
CA ILE A 195 -0.03 -8.21 -4.97
C ILE A 195 -0.16 -9.63 -4.43
N GLU A 196 0.96 -10.23 -4.09
CA GLU A 196 1.00 -11.52 -3.45
C GLU A 196 1.40 -11.34 -1.98
N ASP A 197 0.63 -11.95 -1.09
CA ASP A 197 0.87 -11.94 0.34
C ASP A 197 1.01 -13.37 0.86
N ARG A 198 2.13 -13.65 1.52
CA ARG A 198 2.35 -14.92 2.22
C ARG A 198 2.50 -14.67 3.70
N VAL A 199 1.63 -15.28 4.48
CA VAL A 199 1.73 -15.30 5.94
C VAL A 199 2.19 -16.69 6.37
N THR A 200 3.35 -16.74 7.00
CA THR A 200 3.97 -17.99 7.46
C THR A 200 4.31 -17.87 8.94
N GLY A 201 4.62 -18.99 9.60
CA GLY A 201 4.97 -18.98 11.01
C GLY A 201 4.97 -20.38 11.62
N ILE A 202 4.78 -20.47 12.94
CA ILE A 202 4.67 -21.75 13.63
C ILE A 202 3.31 -22.42 13.37
N CYS A 203 2.25 -21.61 13.21
CA CYS A 203 0.93 -22.01 12.72
C CYS A 203 0.20 -23.02 13.62
N ARG A 204 0.30 -22.86 14.93
CA ARG A 204 -0.35 -23.74 15.93
C ARG A 204 -1.78 -23.36 16.20
N GLU A 205 -2.06 -22.06 16.25
CA GLU A 205 -3.32 -21.49 16.67
C GLU A 205 -4.15 -20.97 15.48
N GLU A 206 -5.41 -20.70 15.73
CA GLU A 206 -6.28 -20.02 14.78
C GLU A 206 -6.13 -18.51 14.98
N HIS A 207 -6.08 -17.77 13.87
CA HIS A 207 -5.87 -16.34 13.83
C HIS A 207 -6.91 -15.67 12.97
N ASP A 208 -7.17 -14.40 13.26
CA ASP A 208 -7.95 -13.51 12.43
C ASP A 208 -6.99 -12.68 11.55
N ILE A 209 -6.78 -13.12 10.33
CA ILE A 209 -5.82 -12.56 9.37
C ILE A 209 -6.58 -11.72 8.36
N ARG A 210 -6.28 -10.41 8.28
CA ARG A 210 -6.99 -9.45 7.43
C ARG A 210 -6.02 -8.70 6.53
N LEU A 211 -6.39 -8.56 5.26
CA LEU A 211 -5.79 -7.60 4.33
C LEU A 211 -6.75 -6.42 4.15
N TYR A 212 -6.22 -5.21 4.26
CA TYR A 212 -6.96 -3.97 4.06
C TYR A 212 -6.52 -3.30 2.76
N TYR A 213 -7.50 -2.76 2.03
CA TYR A 213 -7.29 -1.96 0.82
C TYR A 213 -8.15 -0.70 0.88
N ASN A 214 -7.50 0.46 1.00
CA ASN A 214 -8.13 1.77 1.00
C ASN A 214 -8.09 2.32 -0.42
N PHE A 215 -9.24 2.42 -1.05
CA PHE A 215 -9.36 3.04 -2.36
C PHE A 215 -9.42 4.56 -2.22
N ALA A 216 -8.89 5.28 -3.21
CA ALA A 216 -9.07 6.71 -3.29
C ALA A 216 -10.57 7.07 -3.44
N PHE A 217 -10.89 8.37 -3.50
CA PHE A 217 -12.27 8.80 -3.72
C PHE A 217 -12.88 8.17 -4.97
N GLY A 218 -14.00 7.49 -4.79
CA GLY A 218 -14.66 6.77 -5.85
C GLY A 218 -15.80 5.92 -5.32
N HIS A 219 -16.18 4.92 -6.07
CA HIS A 219 -17.19 3.94 -5.68
C HIS A 219 -16.62 2.54 -5.83
N LEU A 220 -16.80 1.72 -4.82
CA LEU A 220 -16.42 0.31 -4.80
C LEU A 220 -17.66 -0.54 -4.57
N ASP A 221 -17.85 -1.55 -5.41
CA ASP A 221 -18.92 -2.52 -5.30
C ASP A 221 -18.42 -3.90 -5.71
N GLY A 222 -19.06 -4.96 -5.20
CA GLY A 222 -18.70 -6.33 -5.54
C GLY A 222 -18.82 -7.29 -4.36
N GLU A 223 -18.58 -8.55 -4.64
CA GLU A 223 -18.68 -9.65 -3.68
C GLU A 223 -17.84 -10.86 -4.11
N ASN A 224 -17.71 -11.85 -3.24
CA ASN A 224 -17.09 -13.14 -3.56
C ASN A 224 -15.66 -13.01 -4.13
N GLY A 225 -14.90 -12.03 -3.65
CA GLY A 225 -13.51 -11.81 -4.05
C GLY A 225 -13.34 -11.06 -5.36
N LYS A 226 -14.41 -10.50 -5.94
CA LYS A 226 -14.33 -9.65 -7.12
C LYS A 226 -15.05 -8.33 -6.89
N PHE A 227 -14.33 -7.22 -7.07
CA PHE A 227 -14.79 -5.88 -6.75
C PHE A 227 -14.48 -4.93 -7.90
N ASP A 228 -15.44 -4.12 -8.28
CA ASP A 228 -15.31 -3.09 -9.29
C ASP A 228 -15.20 -1.71 -8.61
N TYR A 229 -14.11 -1.03 -8.87
CA TYR A 229 -13.86 0.32 -8.42
C TYR A 229 -14.01 1.32 -9.57
N THR A 230 -14.73 2.40 -9.33
CA THR A 230 -14.85 3.53 -10.25
C THR A 230 -14.33 4.80 -9.57
N SER A 231 -13.27 5.39 -10.12
CA SER A 231 -12.67 6.63 -9.61
C SER A 231 -13.58 7.84 -9.81
N GLN A 232 -13.28 8.95 -9.15
CA GLN A 232 -14.03 10.22 -9.34
C GLN A 232 -13.99 10.75 -10.79
N LYS A 233 -12.95 10.42 -11.55
CA LYS A 233 -12.85 10.81 -12.97
C LYS A 233 -13.50 9.78 -13.91
N GLY A 234 -14.09 8.72 -13.36
CA GLY A 234 -14.80 7.70 -14.11
C GLY A 234 -13.92 6.58 -14.67
N ARG A 235 -12.66 6.48 -14.27
CA ARG A 235 -11.83 5.33 -14.61
C ARG A 235 -12.28 4.11 -13.81
N ARG A 236 -12.30 2.96 -14.44
CA ARG A 236 -12.81 1.73 -13.85
C ARG A 236 -11.69 0.70 -13.73
N TYR A 237 -11.63 0.07 -12.57
CA TYR A 237 -10.70 -1.02 -12.25
C TYR A 237 -11.49 -2.18 -11.65
N THR A 238 -11.02 -3.39 -11.89
CA THR A 238 -11.51 -4.58 -11.19
C THR A 238 -10.40 -5.08 -10.27
N MET A 239 -10.71 -5.28 -8.99
CA MET A 239 -9.85 -5.97 -8.03
C MET A 239 -10.40 -7.37 -7.80
N THR A 240 -9.55 -8.38 -7.93
CA THR A 240 -9.85 -9.75 -7.50
C THR A 240 -8.93 -10.13 -6.36
N VAL A 241 -9.50 -10.70 -5.29
CA VAL A 241 -8.75 -11.19 -4.12
C VAL A 241 -9.08 -12.65 -3.91
N GLN A 242 -8.06 -13.49 -3.88
CA GLN A 242 -8.18 -14.93 -3.65
C GLN A 242 -7.13 -15.39 -2.65
N ALA A 243 -7.38 -16.51 -2.00
CA ALA A 243 -6.41 -17.20 -1.19
C ALA A 243 -6.52 -18.72 -1.39
N ASP A 244 -5.52 -19.45 -0.92
CA ASP A 244 -5.54 -20.92 -0.82
C ASP A 244 -6.51 -21.42 0.27
N LYS A 245 -7.13 -20.50 1.00
CA LYS A 245 -8.12 -20.72 2.05
C LYS A 245 -9.35 -19.85 1.83
N LYS A 246 -10.44 -20.19 2.54
CA LYS A 246 -11.68 -19.41 2.48
C LYS A 246 -11.44 -17.99 2.98
N LEU A 247 -11.98 -17.01 2.25
CA LEU A 247 -12.05 -15.61 2.64
C LEU A 247 -13.49 -15.17 2.84
N ASP A 248 -13.69 -14.31 3.81
CA ASP A 248 -14.86 -13.47 3.98
C ASP A 248 -14.48 -12.02 3.63
N PHE A 249 -15.43 -11.24 3.13
CA PHE A 249 -15.18 -9.88 2.64
C PHE A 249 -16.13 -8.88 3.27
N GLU A 250 -15.62 -7.68 3.51
CA GLU A 250 -16.39 -6.55 4.01
C GLU A 250 -15.95 -5.28 3.26
N ILE A 251 -16.91 -4.41 2.94
CA ILE A 251 -16.64 -3.06 2.42
C ILE A 251 -17.13 -2.07 3.47
N LEU A 252 -16.25 -1.19 3.91
CA LEU A 252 -16.56 -0.06 4.78
C LEU A 252 -16.36 1.25 4.01
N GLU A 253 -17.23 2.22 4.24
CA GLU A 253 -17.11 3.58 3.76
C GLU A 253 -17.66 4.54 4.80
N GLY A 254 -16.77 5.30 5.44
CA GLY A 254 -17.18 6.25 6.48
C GLY A 254 -17.83 5.62 7.72
N SER A 255 -17.46 4.38 8.05
CA SER A 255 -17.96 3.70 9.24
C SER A 255 -17.36 4.29 10.52
N GLU A 256 -18.20 4.53 11.54
CA GLU A 256 -17.75 5.00 12.85
C GLU A 256 -17.74 3.90 13.91
N ASP A 257 -18.39 2.75 13.65
CA ASP A 257 -18.38 1.58 14.52
C ASP A 257 -18.54 0.28 13.69
N PRO A 258 -17.47 -0.48 13.47
CA PRO A 258 -16.07 -0.14 13.72
C PRO A 258 -15.60 1.03 12.84
N ILE A 259 -14.63 1.82 13.34
CA ILE A 259 -14.05 2.91 12.53
C ILE A 259 -13.32 2.31 11.33
N GLY A 260 -13.71 2.70 10.11
CA GLY A 260 -13.13 2.22 8.86
C GLY A 260 -13.58 3.01 7.64
N GLY A 261 -12.77 2.99 6.57
CA GLY A 261 -13.10 3.68 5.32
C GLY A 261 -13.01 5.20 5.41
N TRP A 262 -11.93 5.73 5.96
CA TRP A 262 -11.68 7.16 6.10
C TRP A 262 -10.30 7.58 5.58
N ILE A 263 -10.23 8.78 4.99
CA ILE A 263 -8.98 9.45 4.59
C ILE A 263 -8.90 10.83 5.21
N SER A 264 -7.66 11.28 5.49
CA SER A 264 -7.37 12.58 6.07
C SER A 264 -6.21 13.28 5.35
N TYR A 265 -6.53 14.27 4.55
CA TYR A 265 -5.54 15.10 3.85
C TYR A 265 -5.09 16.33 4.65
N GLY A 266 -5.69 16.59 5.80
CA GLY A 266 -5.37 17.75 6.62
C GLY A 266 -5.67 17.55 8.10
N TYR A 267 -5.14 18.43 8.94
CA TYR A 267 -5.33 18.35 10.38
C TYR A 267 -6.82 18.48 10.76
N ALA A 268 -7.32 17.53 11.53
CA ALA A 268 -8.71 17.45 11.98
C ALA A 268 -9.76 17.42 10.84
N TRP A 269 -9.33 17.06 9.62
CA TRP A 269 -10.20 16.89 8.48
C TRP A 269 -10.19 15.44 8.04
N ARG A 270 -11.36 14.88 7.77
CA ARG A 270 -11.50 13.53 7.23
C ARG A 270 -12.69 13.43 6.30
N LYS A 271 -12.62 12.52 5.34
CA LYS A 271 -13.73 12.15 4.45
C LYS A 271 -13.83 10.65 4.30
N PRO A 272 -15.05 10.13 4.02
CA PRO A 272 -15.24 8.73 3.66
C PRO A 272 -14.48 8.37 2.38
N ILE A 273 -13.93 7.16 2.37
CA ILE A 273 -13.41 6.47 1.18
C ILE A 273 -13.81 5.00 1.26
N PRO A 274 -13.89 4.28 0.12
CA PRO A 274 -14.12 2.85 0.14
C PRO A 274 -12.90 2.10 0.71
N GLN A 275 -13.15 1.19 1.63
CA GLN A 275 -12.16 0.28 2.20
C GLN A 275 -12.65 -1.16 2.05
N LEU A 276 -11.86 -1.99 1.37
CA LEU A 276 -12.10 -3.43 1.27
C LEU A 276 -11.29 -4.15 2.35
N ILE A 277 -11.93 -5.10 3.03
CA ILE A 277 -11.31 -6.00 4.00
C ILE A 277 -11.48 -7.42 3.49
N ALA A 278 -10.38 -8.13 3.28
CA ALA A 278 -10.37 -9.56 2.99
C ALA A 278 -9.87 -10.30 4.24
N LYS A 279 -10.72 -11.18 4.80
CA LYS A 279 -10.52 -11.82 6.10
C LYS A 279 -10.45 -13.32 5.98
N HIS A 280 -9.46 -13.93 6.64
CA HIS A 280 -9.38 -15.35 6.94
C HIS A 280 -9.42 -15.56 8.45
N SER A 281 -10.32 -16.42 8.94
CA SER A 281 -10.29 -16.91 10.31
C SER A 281 -9.88 -18.37 10.30
N GLY A 282 -8.67 -18.67 10.83
CA GLY A 282 -8.10 -20.02 10.80
C GLY A 282 -6.58 -20.00 10.93
N LYS A 283 -5.96 -21.16 10.75
CA LYS A 283 -4.50 -21.31 10.91
C LYS A 283 -3.73 -20.82 9.70
N ALA A 284 -2.61 -20.17 9.95
CA ALA A 284 -1.57 -20.01 8.93
C ALA A 284 -0.92 -21.39 8.62
N PRO A 285 -0.11 -21.54 7.55
CA PRO A 285 0.18 -20.52 6.56
C PRO A 285 -1.03 -20.20 5.69
N ILE A 286 -1.04 -19.00 5.13
CA ILE A 286 -2.02 -18.61 4.12
C ILE A 286 -1.33 -17.83 3.01
N HIS A 287 -1.76 -18.08 1.78
CA HIS A 287 -1.27 -17.48 0.56
C HIS A 287 -2.40 -16.72 -0.13
N PHE A 288 -2.25 -15.39 -0.23
CA PHE A 288 -3.20 -14.53 -0.95
C PHE A 288 -2.63 -14.10 -2.28
N ILE A 289 -3.50 -13.89 -3.25
CA ILE A 289 -3.20 -13.24 -4.52
C ILE A 289 -4.27 -12.20 -4.82
N THR A 290 -3.86 -10.95 -4.97
CA THR A 290 -4.73 -9.84 -5.35
C THR A 290 -4.30 -9.32 -6.71
N VAL A 291 -5.25 -9.16 -7.61
CA VAL A 291 -5.04 -8.57 -8.93
C VAL A 291 -5.90 -7.32 -9.06
N LEU A 292 -5.28 -6.19 -9.32
CA LEU A 292 -5.94 -4.93 -9.65
C LEU A 292 -5.64 -4.60 -11.11
N ALA A 293 -6.67 -4.53 -11.93
CA ALA A 293 -6.53 -4.30 -13.37
C ALA A 293 -7.56 -3.30 -13.88
N PRO A 294 -7.27 -2.53 -14.94
CA PRO A 294 -8.27 -1.73 -15.63
C PRO A 294 -9.45 -2.60 -16.07
N ALA A 295 -10.68 -2.12 -15.90
CA ALA A 295 -11.87 -2.89 -16.21
C ALA A 295 -11.89 -3.36 -17.66
N GLY A 296 -12.21 -4.64 -17.86
CA GLY A 296 -12.17 -5.29 -19.17
C GLY A 296 -10.81 -5.89 -19.54
N THR A 297 -9.76 -5.65 -18.74
CA THR A 297 -8.48 -6.34 -18.92
C THR A 297 -8.57 -7.76 -18.35
N ARG A 298 -8.20 -8.75 -19.15
CA ARG A 298 -8.13 -10.14 -18.68
C ARG A 298 -6.90 -10.32 -17.79
N ALA A 299 -7.13 -10.64 -16.53
CA ALA A 299 -6.09 -10.99 -15.57
C ALA A 299 -6.71 -11.94 -14.53
N GLU A 300 -6.54 -13.24 -14.76
CA GLU A 300 -7.18 -14.31 -13.97
C GLU A 300 -6.14 -14.95 -13.06
N ALA A 301 -6.34 -14.81 -11.74
CA ALA A 301 -5.47 -15.38 -10.73
C ALA A 301 -5.86 -16.82 -10.38
N ALA A 302 -4.87 -17.62 -10.01
CA ALA A 302 -5.06 -18.94 -9.41
C ALA A 302 -3.90 -19.28 -8.48
N ILE A 303 -4.19 -20.01 -7.41
CA ILE A 303 -3.16 -20.55 -6.49
C ILE A 303 -3.16 -22.06 -6.63
N ASN A 304 -1.97 -22.63 -6.89
CA ASN A 304 -1.77 -24.06 -7.08
C ASN A 304 -0.57 -24.52 -6.21
N GLY A 305 -0.87 -25.03 -5.03
CA GLY A 305 0.15 -25.34 -4.03
C GLY A 305 0.91 -24.07 -3.61
N ASP A 306 2.23 -24.10 -3.70
CA ASP A 306 3.08 -22.96 -3.33
C ASP A 306 3.24 -21.89 -4.44
N ALA A 307 2.61 -22.08 -5.59
CA ALA A 307 2.67 -21.13 -6.69
C ALA A 307 1.36 -20.37 -6.86
N ALA A 308 1.46 -19.07 -7.13
CA ALA A 308 0.38 -18.27 -7.68
C ALA A 308 0.63 -18.00 -9.16
N THR A 309 -0.43 -17.97 -9.95
CA THR A 309 -0.38 -17.64 -11.37
C THR A 309 -1.39 -16.58 -11.72
N VAL A 310 -1.05 -15.70 -12.66
CA VAL A 310 -1.99 -14.73 -13.24
C VAL A 310 -1.95 -14.87 -14.75
N THR A 311 -3.05 -15.35 -15.34
CA THR A 311 -3.21 -15.48 -16.78
C THR A 311 -3.70 -14.16 -17.36
N LEU A 312 -2.93 -13.60 -18.27
CA LEU A 312 -3.20 -12.32 -18.93
C LEU A 312 -3.85 -12.52 -20.31
N ALA A 313 -4.30 -11.42 -20.90
CA ALA A 313 -4.70 -11.39 -22.29
C ALA A 313 -3.54 -11.88 -23.20
N GLY A 314 -3.87 -12.58 -24.29
CA GLY A 314 -2.87 -13.17 -25.18
C GLY A 314 -2.20 -14.46 -24.67
N GLY A 315 -2.65 -14.98 -23.52
CA GLY A 315 -2.20 -16.26 -22.96
C GLY A 315 -0.87 -16.19 -22.20
N LYS A 316 -0.30 -15.00 -21.97
CA LYS A 316 0.86 -14.83 -21.09
C LYS A 316 0.48 -15.19 -19.65
N VAL A 317 1.40 -15.81 -18.94
CA VAL A 317 1.20 -16.24 -17.54
C VAL A 317 2.32 -15.71 -16.67
N LEU A 318 1.95 -14.87 -15.70
CA LEU A 318 2.83 -14.52 -14.59
C LEU A 318 2.78 -15.67 -13.58
N THR A 319 3.94 -16.18 -13.20
CA THR A 319 4.08 -17.22 -12.16
C THR A 319 4.92 -16.68 -11.01
N LEU A 320 4.37 -16.77 -9.80
CA LEU A 320 5.06 -16.42 -8.56
C LEU A 320 5.25 -17.70 -7.74
N THR A 321 6.49 -18.15 -7.64
CA THR A 321 6.88 -19.25 -6.73
C THR A 321 7.58 -18.66 -5.51
N GLU A 322 7.96 -19.46 -4.53
CA GLU A 322 8.70 -18.99 -3.36
C GLU A 322 9.96 -18.19 -3.74
N ASN A 323 10.66 -18.61 -4.77
CA ASN A 323 11.98 -18.10 -5.13
C ASN A 323 12.06 -17.33 -6.45
N ALA A 324 10.97 -17.25 -7.22
CA ALA A 324 10.99 -16.62 -8.53
C ALA A 324 9.69 -15.92 -8.90
N VAL A 325 9.84 -14.90 -9.76
CA VAL A 325 8.76 -14.23 -10.50
C VAL A 325 9.09 -14.37 -11.99
N GLU A 326 8.22 -15.01 -12.76
CA GLU A 326 8.44 -15.27 -14.18
C GLU A 326 7.19 -14.91 -14.98
N LEU A 327 7.37 -14.21 -16.11
CA LEU A 327 6.31 -13.96 -17.09
C LEU A 327 6.66 -14.70 -18.40
N ARG A 328 5.81 -15.64 -18.78
CA ARG A 328 5.97 -16.47 -20.01
C ARG A 328 4.81 -16.27 -20.96
#